data_d59ec19edee3f3bcc2ab811a5f6f477e
#
_entry.id   d59ec19edee3f3bcc2ab811a5f6f477e
#
_cell.length_a   1.000
_cell.length_b   1.000
_cell.length_c   1.000
_cell.angle_alpha   90.00
_cell.angle_beta   90.00
_cell.angle_gamma   90.00
#
_symmetry.space_group_name_H-M   'P 1'
#
loop_
_entity.id
_entity.type
_entity.pdbx_description
1 polymer ?
#
loop_
_entity_poly.entity_id
_entity_poly.type
_entity_poly.pdbx_seq_one_letter_code
_entity_poly.pdbx_strand_id
1 'polypeptide(L)'
;MPTLRDLLASLDELDSSGEAKATSVRMPEALHHAVAIATELGMAESFTAATNEALASRVRAFARQQGLAGHLARFPHDQPPLEAVVRRRVSGTDHPAALHDELTAAAAQRYAQRHPDWAASGAVDHAVDQVLELVEMLVEMSAPAASA
;
A
#
# COMPACT_ATOMS: atom_id res chain seq x y z
N MET A 1 -0.41 -21.56 18.09
CA MET A 1 -0.40 -20.12 17.77
C MET A 1 -0.37 -19.94 16.26
N PRO A 2 -1.20 -19.08 15.67
CA PRO A 2 -1.19 -18.85 14.22
C PRO A 2 0.17 -18.27 13.77
N THR A 3 0.59 -18.63 12.57
CA THR A 3 1.88 -18.27 11.98
C THR A 3 1.68 -17.43 10.72
N LEU A 4 2.75 -16.79 10.22
CA LEU A 4 2.71 -16.10 8.92
C LEU A 4 2.35 -17.08 7.79
N ARG A 5 2.77 -18.34 7.88
CA ARG A 5 2.45 -19.38 6.90
C ARG A 5 0.94 -19.65 6.84
N ASP A 6 0.28 -19.70 8.01
CA ASP A 6 -1.17 -19.91 8.09
C ASP A 6 -1.92 -18.70 7.48
N LEU A 7 -1.41 -17.48 7.71
CA LEU A 7 -1.95 -16.27 7.10
C LEU A 7 -1.83 -16.29 5.58
N LEU A 8 -0.67 -16.66 5.04
CA LEU A 8 -0.46 -16.74 3.59
C LEU A 8 -1.35 -17.81 2.95
N ALA A 9 -1.48 -18.98 3.57
CA ALA A 9 -2.38 -20.03 3.09
C ALA A 9 -3.85 -19.55 3.05
N SER A 10 -4.30 -18.79 4.06
CA SER A 10 -5.66 -18.22 4.07
C SER A 10 -5.86 -17.13 3.00
N LEU A 11 -4.80 -16.39 2.65
CA LEU A 11 -4.87 -15.41 1.56
C LEU A 11 -4.93 -16.09 0.18
N ASP A 12 -4.23 -17.20 -0.01
CA ASP A 12 -4.31 -18.01 -1.23
C ASP A 12 -5.71 -18.62 -1.41
N GLU A 13 -6.34 -19.05 -0.31
CA GLU A 13 -7.74 -19.50 -0.32
C GLU A 13 -8.69 -18.36 -0.68
N LEU A 14 -8.47 -17.14 -0.21
CA LEU A 14 -9.31 -15.99 -0.54
C LEU A 14 -9.39 -15.73 -2.05
N ASP A 15 -8.27 -15.94 -2.75
CA ASP A 15 -8.18 -15.74 -4.19
C ASP A 15 -8.78 -16.93 -5.01
N SER A 16 -8.99 -18.09 -4.38
CA SER A 16 -9.46 -19.34 -5.02
C SER A 16 -10.87 -19.76 -4.62
N SER A 17 -11.38 -19.37 -3.45
CA SER A 17 -12.69 -19.78 -2.95
C SER A 17 -13.67 -18.60 -2.87
N GLY A 18 -14.85 -18.79 -3.45
CA GLY A 18 -15.95 -17.80 -3.37
C GLY A 18 -16.81 -17.95 -2.13
N GLU A 19 -16.44 -18.80 -1.15
CA GLU A 19 -17.23 -19.00 0.06
C GLU A 19 -17.14 -17.79 1.00
N ALA A 20 -18.29 -17.19 1.30
CA ALA A 20 -18.41 -16.05 2.21
C ALA A 20 -19.02 -16.48 3.55
N LYS A 21 -18.38 -16.06 4.65
CA LYS A 21 -18.92 -16.22 6.00
C LYS A 21 -19.52 -14.90 6.47
N ALA A 22 -20.78 -14.90 6.87
CA ALA A 22 -21.42 -13.73 7.45
C ALA A 22 -20.71 -13.33 8.75
N THR A 23 -20.32 -12.06 8.84
CA THR A 23 -19.62 -11.49 10.00
C THR A 23 -20.19 -10.10 10.28
N SER A 24 -20.47 -9.81 11.56
CA SER A 24 -20.87 -8.47 11.98
C SER A 24 -19.65 -7.64 12.38
N VAL A 25 -19.48 -6.49 11.76
CA VAL A 25 -18.43 -5.53 12.11
C VAL A 25 -19.10 -4.25 12.63
N ARG A 26 -18.67 -3.78 13.81
CA ARG A 26 -19.06 -2.45 14.29
C ARG A 26 -18.14 -1.41 13.70
N MET A 27 -18.72 -0.41 13.06
CA MET A 27 -18.01 0.67 12.38
C MET A 27 -18.51 2.02 12.92
N PRO A 28 -17.63 3.03 13.08
CA PRO A 28 -18.07 4.38 13.37
C PRO A 28 -19.04 4.88 12.31
N GLU A 29 -20.12 5.56 12.73
CA GLU A 29 -21.18 6.03 11.84
C GLU A 29 -20.64 6.91 10.70
N ALA A 30 -19.71 7.82 11.02
CA ALA A 30 -19.07 8.68 10.01
C ALA A 30 -18.32 7.87 8.94
N LEU A 31 -17.62 6.79 9.32
CA LEU A 31 -16.92 5.93 8.38
C LEU A 31 -17.92 5.12 7.53
N HIS A 32 -18.98 4.61 8.13
CA HIS A 32 -20.04 3.93 7.41
C HIS A 32 -20.65 4.84 6.33
N HIS A 33 -20.96 6.08 6.70
CA HIS A 33 -21.52 7.07 5.78
C HIS A 33 -20.54 7.42 4.66
N ALA A 34 -19.26 7.62 4.98
CA ALA A 34 -18.23 7.91 3.99
C ALA A 34 -18.06 6.76 2.98
N VAL A 35 -18.04 5.50 3.44
CA VAL A 35 -17.94 4.31 2.56
C VAL A 35 -19.19 4.20 1.69
N ALA A 36 -20.39 4.47 2.21
CA ALA A 36 -21.61 4.45 1.43
C ALA A 36 -21.57 5.47 0.29
N ILE A 37 -21.19 6.73 0.58
CA ILE A 37 -21.04 7.78 -0.44
C ILE A 37 -19.98 7.38 -1.48
N ALA A 38 -18.83 6.92 -1.05
CA ALA A 38 -17.75 6.51 -1.96
C ALA A 38 -18.18 5.34 -2.88
N THR A 39 -18.98 4.43 -2.37
CA THR A 39 -19.56 3.33 -3.16
C THR A 39 -20.54 3.86 -4.20
N GLU A 40 -21.41 4.81 -3.85
CA GLU A 40 -22.32 5.47 -4.80
C GLU A 40 -21.55 6.26 -5.89
N LEU A 41 -20.38 6.79 -5.55
CA LEU A 41 -19.47 7.46 -6.49
C LEU A 41 -18.65 6.48 -7.36
N GLY A 42 -18.83 5.18 -7.19
CA GLY A 42 -18.22 4.14 -8.03
C GLY A 42 -16.93 3.54 -7.49
N MET A 43 -16.61 3.72 -6.20
CA MET A 43 -15.42 3.10 -5.59
C MET A 43 -15.49 1.57 -5.63
N ALA A 44 -16.68 0.98 -5.50
CA ALA A 44 -16.92 -0.45 -5.56
C ALA A 44 -18.37 -0.76 -5.95
N GLU A 45 -18.65 -2.01 -6.34
CA GLU A 45 -20.01 -2.44 -6.73
C GLU A 45 -21.02 -2.40 -5.56
N SER A 46 -20.55 -2.51 -4.33
CA SER A 46 -21.39 -2.48 -3.14
C SER A 46 -20.58 -2.12 -1.89
N PHE A 47 -21.27 -1.70 -0.82
CA PHE A 47 -20.67 -1.47 0.50
C PHE A 47 -19.89 -2.69 1.00
N THR A 48 -20.45 -3.88 0.84
CA THR A 48 -19.81 -5.13 1.26
C THR A 48 -18.55 -5.41 0.43
N ALA A 49 -18.58 -5.19 -0.88
CA ALA A 49 -17.42 -5.34 -1.74
C ALA A 49 -16.30 -4.35 -1.35
N ALA A 50 -16.63 -3.08 -1.15
CA ALA A 50 -15.70 -2.05 -0.68
C ALA A 50 -15.01 -2.43 0.64
N THR A 51 -15.80 -2.91 1.61
CA THR A 51 -15.28 -3.29 2.92
C THR A 51 -14.38 -4.52 2.83
N ASN A 52 -14.79 -5.53 2.07
CA ASN A 52 -14.01 -6.76 1.90
C ASN A 52 -12.68 -6.48 1.18
N GLU A 53 -12.70 -5.66 0.15
CA GLU A 53 -11.49 -5.26 -0.59
C GLU A 53 -10.52 -4.48 0.31
N ALA A 54 -11.01 -3.52 1.09
CA ALA A 54 -10.20 -2.75 2.03
C ALA A 54 -9.56 -3.65 3.09
N LEU A 55 -10.32 -4.59 3.66
CA LEU A 55 -9.80 -5.55 4.65
C LEU A 55 -8.77 -6.49 4.03
N ALA A 56 -9.05 -7.06 2.86
CA ALA A 56 -8.12 -7.94 2.15
C ALA A 56 -6.82 -7.22 1.80
N SER A 57 -6.90 -5.99 1.32
CA SER A 57 -5.74 -5.14 1.04
C SER A 57 -4.89 -4.93 2.30
N ARG A 58 -5.53 -4.60 3.43
CA ARG A 58 -4.83 -4.40 4.71
C ARG A 58 -4.15 -5.65 5.22
N VAL A 59 -4.81 -6.81 5.11
CA VAL A 59 -4.23 -8.10 5.52
C VAL A 59 -3.05 -8.48 4.63
N ARG A 60 -3.16 -8.28 3.31
CA ARG A 60 -2.05 -8.51 2.36
C ARG A 60 -0.86 -7.59 2.65
N ALA A 61 -1.11 -6.31 2.97
CA ALA A 61 -0.06 -5.37 3.36
C ALA A 61 0.68 -5.84 4.61
N PHE A 62 -0.06 -6.25 5.64
CA PHE A 62 0.52 -6.82 6.86
C PHE A 62 1.35 -8.08 6.59
N ALA A 63 0.86 -9.01 5.78
CA ALA A 63 1.60 -10.22 5.42
C ALA A 63 2.93 -9.89 4.71
N ARG A 64 2.93 -8.93 3.78
CA ARG A 64 4.16 -8.45 3.10
C ARG A 64 5.15 -7.84 4.09
N GLN A 65 4.68 -7.00 5.03
CA GLN A 65 5.53 -6.40 6.06
C GLN A 65 6.19 -7.46 6.94
N GLN A 66 5.41 -8.45 7.39
CA GLN A 66 5.95 -9.56 8.21
C GLN A 66 6.95 -10.40 7.44
N GLY A 67 6.68 -10.69 6.17
CA GLY A 67 7.59 -11.41 5.29
C GLY A 67 8.92 -10.69 5.09
N LEU A 68 8.86 -9.38 4.81
CA LEU A 68 10.05 -8.53 4.64
C LEU A 68 10.84 -8.43 5.96
N ALA A 69 10.18 -8.16 7.08
CA ALA A 69 10.83 -8.08 8.38
C ALA A 69 11.53 -9.41 8.74
N GLY A 70 10.87 -10.55 8.50
CA GLY A 70 11.45 -11.88 8.72
C GLY A 70 12.64 -12.17 7.82
N HIS A 71 12.61 -11.72 6.55
CA HIS A 71 13.73 -11.83 5.62
C HIS A 71 14.92 -10.99 6.08
N LEU A 72 14.71 -9.71 6.37
CA LEU A 72 15.75 -8.79 6.79
C LEU A 72 16.38 -9.16 8.15
N ALA A 73 15.60 -9.78 9.05
CA ALA A 73 16.14 -10.32 10.30
C ALA A 73 17.16 -11.46 10.06
N ARG A 74 16.98 -12.23 8.98
CA ARG A 74 17.91 -13.32 8.59
C ARG A 74 19.06 -12.82 7.71
N PHE A 75 18.80 -11.81 6.89
CA PHE A 75 19.70 -11.28 5.88
C PHE A 75 19.73 -9.75 5.94
N PRO A 76 20.39 -9.17 6.96
CA PRO A 76 20.39 -7.71 7.19
C PRO A 76 20.98 -6.89 6.02
N HIS A 77 21.82 -7.54 5.19
CA HIS A 77 22.46 -6.89 4.05
C HIS A 77 21.61 -6.91 2.75
N ASP A 78 20.49 -7.65 2.76
CA ASP A 78 19.61 -7.79 1.60
C ASP A 78 18.52 -6.72 1.54
N GLN A 79 18.64 -5.66 2.35
CA GLN A 79 17.67 -4.58 2.33
C GLN A 79 17.62 -3.94 0.94
N PRO A 80 16.51 -4.09 0.19
CA PRO A 80 16.38 -3.42 -1.10
C PRO A 80 16.34 -1.91 -0.87
N PRO A 81 16.87 -1.09 -1.78
CA PRO A 81 16.71 0.35 -1.70
C PRO A 81 15.21 0.71 -1.79
N LEU A 82 14.80 1.74 -1.04
CA LEU A 82 13.39 2.18 -0.99
C LEU A 82 12.84 2.47 -2.38
N GLU A 83 13.66 3.02 -3.27
CA GLU A 83 13.31 3.24 -4.68
C GLU A 83 12.81 1.96 -5.37
N ALA A 84 13.50 0.83 -5.19
CA ALA A 84 13.10 -0.43 -5.80
C ALA A 84 11.75 -0.93 -5.25
N VAL A 85 11.48 -0.69 -3.97
CA VAL A 85 10.20 -1.02 -3.33
C VAL A 85 9.07 -0.16 -3.89
N VAL A 86 9.31 1.15 -4.03
CA VAL A 86 8.35 2.11 -4.61
C VAL A 86 8.04 1.74 -6.06
N ARG A 87 9.06 1.54 -6.90
CA ARG A 87 8.88 1.16 -8.31
C ARG A 87 8.06 -0.12 -8.47
N ARG A 88 8.32 -1.11 -7.63
CA ARG A 88 7.54 -2.34 -7.63
C ARG A 88 6.07 -2.12 -7.27
N ARG A 89 5.78 -1.20 -6.34
CA ARG A 89 4.41 -0.85 -5.94
C ARG A 89 3.61 -0.23 -7.06
N VAL A 90 4.21 0.64 -7.86
CA VAL A 90 3.54 1.36 -8.95
C VAL A 90 3.71 0.72 -10.33
N SER A 91 4.42 -0.40 -10.43
CA SER A 91 4.61 -1.12 -11.68
C SER A 91 3.28 -1.50 -12.32
N GLY A 92 3.08 -1.08 -13.57
CA GLY A 92 1.85 -1.33 -14.32
C GLY A 92 0.68 -0.41 -13.97
N THR A 93 0.93 0.69 -13.25
CA THR A 93 -0.07 1.74 -12.96
C THR A 93 0.27 3.04 -13.71
N ASP A 94 -0.71 3.93 -13.81
CA ASP A 94 -0.54 5.28 -14.37
C ASP A 94 -0.05 6.31 -13.33
N HIS A 95 0.44 5.84 -12.18
CA HIS A 95 0.92 6.72 -11.12
C HIS A 95 2.14 7.53 -11.59
N PRO A 96 2.25 8.84 -11.27
CA PRO A 96 3.40 9.68 -11.65
C PRO A 96 4.76 9.07 -11.31
N ALA A 97 4.88 8.36 -10.18
CA ALA A 97 6.11 7.67 -9.81
C ALA A 97 6.51 6.52 -10.76
N ALA A 98 5.59 5.97 -11.54
CA ALA A 98 5.89 4.98 -12.57
C ALA A 98 6.41 5.63 -13.87
N LEU A 99 6.12 6.92 -14.07
CA LEU A 99 6.45 7.68 -15.27
C LEU A 99 7.69 8.57 -15.11
N HIS A 100 8.09 8.90 -13.88
CA HIS A 100 9.18 9.82 -13.55
C HIS A 100 10.25 9.14 -12.68
N ASP A 101 11.02 8.24 -13.30
CA ASP A 101 12.03 7.41 -12.64
C ASP A 101 13.06 8.20 -11.82
N GLU A 102 13.63 9.26 -12.38
CA GLU A 102 14.66 10.08 -11.71
C GLU A 102 14.08 10.81 -10.49
N LEU A 103 12.86 11.32 -10.61
CA LEU A 103 12.17 12.01 -9.53
C LEU A 103 11.85 11.05 -8.39
N THR A 104 11.37 9.84 -8.75
CA THR A 104 11.07 8.78 -7.79
C THR A 104 12.31 8.30 -7.06
N ALA A 105 13.44 8.14 -7.77
CA ALA A 105 14.72 7.79 -7.16
C ALA A 105 15.20 8.86 -6.18
N ALA A 106 15.15 10.13 -6.58
CA ALA A 106 15.56 11.25 -5.72
C ALA A 106 14.66 11.38 -4.46
N ALA A 107 13.35 11.24 -4.64
CA ALA A 107 12.40 11.29 -3.53
C ALA A 107 12.61 10.13 -2.53
N ALA A 108 12.77 8.90 -3.04
CA ALA A 108 13.03 7.72 -2.22
C ALA A 108 14.36 7.82 -1.47
N GLN A 109 15.42 8.25 -2.13
CA GLN A 109 16.73 8.46 -1.50
C GLN A 109 16.66 9.51 -0.38
N ARG A 110 15.99 10.65 -0.65
CA ARG A 110 15.83 11.72 0.34
C ARG A 110 15.03 11.27 1.55
N TYR A 111 13.97 10.48 1.34
CA TYR A 111 13.19 9.89 2.42
C TYR A 111 14.03 8.92 3.26
N ALA A 112 14.71 7.97 2.62
CA ALA A 112 15.55 6.98 3.30
C ALA A 112 16.69 7.61 4.11
N GLN A 113 17.28 8.70 3.65
CA GLN A 113 18.30 9.46 4.40
C GLN A 113 17.75 10.09 5.70
N ARG A 114 16.49 10.52 5.69
CA ARG A 114 15.83 11.12 6.87
C ARG A 114 15.25 10.08 7.82
N HIS A 115 14.94 8.92 7.29
CA HIS A 115 14.29 7.80 8.00
C HIS A 115 15.07 6.51 7.76
N PRO A 116 16.25 6.34 8.37
CA PRO A 116 17.11 5.17 8.11
C PRO A 116 16.48 3.85 8.54
N ASP A 117 15.48 3.91 9.41
CA ASP A 117 14.69 2.78 9.92
C ASP A 117 13.40 2.51 9.08
N TRP A 118 13.28 3.11 7.90
CA TRP A 118 12.10 2.96 7.03
C TRP A 118 11.71 1.50 6.73
N ALA A 119 12.69 0.58 6.72
CA ALA A 119 12.45 -0.85 6.50
C ALA A 119 12.10 -1.61 7.78
N ALA A 120 12.08 -0.96 8.94
CA ALA A 120 11.69 -1.58 10.18
C ALA A 120 10.23 -2.06 10.14
N SER A 121 9.90 -3.01 11.00
CA SER A 121 8.58 -3.63 11.06
C SER A 121 7.46 -2.58 11.11
N GLY A 122 6.57 -2.62 10.12
CA GLY A 122 5.40 -1.75 10.02
C GLY A 122 5.62 -0.40 9.31
N ALA A 123 6.86 0.00 9.00
CA ALA A 123 7.14 1.31 8.41
C ALA A 123 7.19 1.32 6.87
N VAL A 124 7.33 0.16 6.22
CA VAL A 124 7.55 0.07 4.77
C VAL A 124 6.41 0.67 3.95
N ASP A 125 5.16 0.32 4.24
CA ASP A 125 4.01 0.85 3.47
C ASP A 125 3.89 2.36 3.68
N HIS A 126 4.08 2.86 4.90
CA HIS A 126 4.10 4.29 5.17
C HIS A 126 5.22 5.01 4.42
N ALA A 127 6.43 4.44 4.39
CA ALA A 127 7.55 5.01 3.64
C ALA A 127 7.25 5.07 2.14
N VAL A 128 6.66 4.03 1.59
CA VAL A 128 6.25 4.01 0.18
C VAL A 128 5.21 5.07 -0.10
N ASP A 129 4.15 5.16 0.71
CA ASP A 129 3.06 6.14 0.54
C ASP A 129 3.61 7.58 0.60
N GLN A 130 4.50 7.87 1.56
CA GLN A 130 5.13 9.20 1.67
C GLN A 130 6.00 9.56 0.46
N VAL A 131 6.71 8.58 -0.12
CA VAL A 131 7.48 8.83 -1.36
C VAL A 131 6.54 9.07 -2.54
N LEU A 132 5.44 8.32 -2.65
CA LEU A 132 4.44 8.50 -3.70
C LEU A 132 3.80 9.89 -3.64
N GLU A 133 3.35 10.32 -2.47
CA GLU A 133 2.79 11.67 -2.23
C GLU A 133 3.82 12.76 -2.58
N LEU A 134 5.08 12.56 -2.21
CA LEU A 134 6.13 13.53 -2.54
C LEU A 134 6.35 13.64 -4.05
N VAL A 135 6.33 12.53 -4.78
CA VAL A 135 6.48 12.53 -6.26
C VAL A 135 5.30 13.23 -6.91
N GLU A 136 4.07 12.95 -6.49
CA GLU A 136 2.88 13.64 -6.99
C GLU A 136 2.99 15.15 -6.83
N MET A 137 3.32 15.62 -5.63
CA MET A 137 3.50 17.03 -5.32
C MET A 137 4.59 17.69 -6.20
N LEU A 138 5.72 16.99 -6.40
CA LEU A 138 6.82 17.52 -7.22
C LEU A 138 6.45 17.60 -8.70
N VAL A 139 5.68 16.66 -9.22
CA VAL A 139 5.16 16.67 -10.59
C VAL A 139 4.19 17.83 -10.77
N GLU A 140 3.25 18.02 -9.84
CA GLU A 140 2.30 19.14 -9.87
C GLU A 140 3.01 20.50 -9.84
N MET A 141 4.03 20.65 -8.98
CA MET A 141 4.82 21.87 -8.89
C MET A 141 5.66 22.16 -10.15
N SER A 142 6.03 21.11 -10.90
CA SER A 142 6.82 21.20 -12.12
C SER A 142 5.97 21.41 -13.36
N ALA A 143 4.66 21.22 -13.27
CA ALA A 143 3.73 21.50 -14.36
C ALA A 143 3.73 23.02 -14.64
N PRO A 144 3.92 23.46 -15.91
CA PRO A 144 3.84 24.88 -16.25
C PRO A 144 2.45 25.37 -15.88
N ALA A 145 2.38 26.49 -15.15
CA ALA A 145 1.12 27.16 -14.85
C ALA A 145 0.36 27.32 -16.17
N ALA A 146 -0.80 26.65 -16.26
CA ALA A 146 -1.66 26.79 -17.43
C ALA A 146 -1.95 28.28 -17.58
N SER A 147 -1.39 28.87 -18.64
CA SER A 147 -1.61 30.29 -18.97
C SER A 147 -3.10 30.49 -19.18
N ALA A 148 -3.75 31.16 -18.24
CA ALA A 148 -5.11 31.60 -18.35
C ALA A 148 -5.24 32.70 -19.39
#